data_549bfe53c669b86a8f8aced2a5d372d6
#
_entry.id   549bfe53c669b86a8f8aced2a5d372d6
#
_cell.length_a   1.000
_cell.length_b   1.000
_cell.length_c   1.000
_cell.angle_alpha   90.00
_cell.angle_beta   90.00
_cell.angle_gamma   90.00
#
_symmetry.space_group_name_H-M   'P 1'
#
loop_
_entity.id
_entity.type
_entity.pdbx_description
1 polymer ?
#
loop_
_entity_poly.entity_id
_entity_poly.type
_entity_poly.pdbx_seq_one_letter_code
_entity_poly.pdbx_strand_id
1 'polypeptide(L)'
;MNPRSAASLLFLLALLGARGFPNRASAEERYVGSQACQMCHPAIYARWKKTPMANVVRDPLQYPDAIIPDLSKPNPLVKFTKNDIALVYGSVWKQRYFKKVGNDYYVFPAQWDVNHNRWLPYFVKSGEDWWATLFPPDNMNRPTSQLCDGCHSVNYDIHTHTVTEWNVGCERCHGPGSEHVKLPSRDNIVDPARLDRVAASDVCIQCHVQGRPLTSPIEGKYYDWPVGFRVGLDLQDYWKLEAPTLGETNFYYFADATAHKNRMQGNDFVQSLMYRRGVRCFSCHDVHGTDNEAELLKPASAMCLECHGPGSPNGPPTRTIEEHTHHRPGSPGSDCVACHMPKIERTIADTNVHAHTFRFITPAMTEKYGIPNPCHTCHADKSSAWATDTLRRWSGVSPWRVE
;
A
#
# COMPACT_ATOMS: atom_id res chain seq x y z
N MET A 1 28.97 -70.54 35.29
CA MET A 1 29.73 -70.94 34.06
C MET A 1 29.23 -70.05 32.91
N ASN A 2 30.14 -69.25 32.38
CA ASN A 2 30.02 -68.45 31.16
C ASN A 2 29.72 -69.24 29.90
N PRO A 3 29.29 -68.72 28.74
CA PRO A 3 29.90 -67.56 28.04
C PRO A 3 28.93 -66.61 27.32
N ARG A 4 29.28 -65.37 27.27
CA ARG A 4 29.59 -64.42 26.21
C ARG A 4 29.03 -64.70 24.80
N SER A 5 28.21 -63.78 24.31
CA SER A 5 28.02 -63.50 22.89
C SER A 5 28.02 -62.00 22.62
N ALA A 6 28.98 -61.59 21.82
CA ALA A 6 29.18 -60.24 21.35
C ALA A 6 28.18 -59.92 20.23
N ALA A 7 27.45 -58.83 20.36
CA ALA A 7 26.65 -58.24 19.28
C ALA A 7 27.47 -57.14 18.59
N SER A 8 27.83 -57.35 17.35
CA SER A 8 28.50 -56.40 16.46
C SER A 8 27.52 -55.29 16.06
N LEU A 9 27.85 -54.05 16.44
CA LEU A 9 27.16 -52.84 15.95
C LEU A 9 27.72 -52.46 14.59
N LEU A 10 26.94 -52.72 13.56
CA LEU A 10 27.23 -52.19 12.20
C LEU A 10 26.83 -50.71 12.18
N PHE A 11 27.84 -49.84 12.12
CA PHE A 11 27.67 -48.38 11.82
C PHE A 11 27.44 -48.27 10.30
N LEU A 12 26.18 -47.96 9.92
CA LEU A 12 25.87 -47.50 8.56
C LEU A 12 26.20 -45.98 8.50
N LEU A 13 27.32 -45.63 7.90
CA LEU A 13 27.64 -44.29 7.47
C LEU A 13 26.72 -43.93 6.30
N ALA A 14 25.69 -43.14 6.57
CA ALA A 14 24.92 -42.45 5.54
C ALA A 14 25.76 -41.31 4.98
N LEU A 15 26.36 -41.50 3.82
CA LEU A 15 26.94 -40.42 2.99
C LEU A 15 25.83 -39.50 2.52
N LEU A 16 25.54 -38.48 3.27
CA LEU A 16 24.79 -37.30 2.80
C LEU A 16 25.66 -36.60 1.76
N GLY A 17 25.43 -36.95 0.51
CA GLY A 17 25.99 -36.21 -0.61
C GLY A 17 25.45 -34.77 -0.59
N ALA A 18 26.22 -33.85 -0.06
CA ALA A 18 26.02 -32.43 -0.29
C ALA A 18 26.10 -32.21 -1.80
N ARG A 19 24.95 -32.16 -2.46
CA ARG A 19 24.86 -31.60 -3.82
C ARG A 19 25.18 -30.12 -3.69
N GLY A 20 26.46 -29.79 -3.77
CA GLY A 20 26.93 -28.46 -4.01
C GLY A 20 26.29 -27.95 -5.29
N PHE A 21 25.31 -27.07 -5.17
CA PHE A 21 24.93 -26.25 -6.30
C PHE A 21 26.20 -25.52 -6.77
N PRO A 22 26.51 -25.55 -8.07
CA PRO A 22 27.64 -24.79 -8.56
C PRO A 22 27.38 -23.33 -8.19
N ASN A 23 28.27 -22.78 -7.36
CA ASN A 23 28.34 -21.38 -7.10
C ASN A 23 28.73 -20.71 -8.43
N ARG A 24 27.75 -20.48 -9.32
CA ARG A 24 27.90 -19.54 -10.42
C ARG A 24 28.12 -18.22 -9.73
N ALA A 25 29.34 -17.71 -9.81
CA ALA A 25 29.56 -16.30 -9.60
C ALA A 25 28.58 -15.58 -10.53
N SER A 26 27.40 -15.23 -10.02
CA SER A 26 26.42 -14.47 -10.77
C SER A 26 27.09 -13.15 -11.06
N ALA A 27 27.17 -12.75 -12.31
CA ALA A 27 27.41 -11.38 -12.65
C ALA A 27 26.45 -10.55 -11.79
N GLU A 28 26.97 -9.51 -11.13
CA GLU A 28 26.20 -8.73 -10.17
C GLU A 28 24.95 -8.19 -10.89
N GLU A 29 23.76 -8.70 -10.51
CA GLU A 29 22.50 -8.33 -11.10
C GLU A 29 22.27 -6.82 -10.90
N ARG A 30 22.04 -6.11 -12.00
CA ARG A 30 21.88 -4.64 -11.99
C ARG A 30 20.50 -4.23 -12.46
N TYR A 31 20.03 -3.15 -11.91
CA TYR A 31 18.82 -2.46 -12.37
C TYR A 31 19.12 -1.72 -13.67
N VAL A 32 18.21 -1.77 -14.65
CA VAL A 32 18.38 -1.22 -15.99
C VAL A 32 17.37 -0.12 -16.34
N GLY A 33 16.36 0.05 -15.49
CA GLY A 33 15.26 1.00 -15.69
C GLY A 33 14.15 0.48 -16.61
N SER A 34 12.94 0.96 -16.38
CA SER A 34 11.73 0.50 -17.10
C SER A 34 11.78 0.71 -18.60
N GLN A 35 12.56 1.67 -19.08
CA GLN A 35 12.74 1.92 -20.52
C GLN A 35 13.33 0.69 -21.25
N ALA A 36 14.18 -0.08 -20.59
CA ALA A 36 14.76 -1.31 -21.17
C ALA A 36 13.73 -2.41 -21.41
N CYS A 37 12.63 -2.40 -20.64
CA CYS A 37 11.55 -3.41 -20.72
C CYS A 37 10.61 -3.14 -21.92
N GLN A 38 10.52 -1.87 -22.35
CA GLN A 38 9.57 -1.44 -23.38
C GLN A 38 9.71 -2.20 -24.69
N MET A 39 10.93 -2.54 -25.09
CA MET A 39 11.20 -3.17 -26.38
C MET A 39 10.54 -4.57 -26.50
N CYS A 40 10.53 -5.34 -25.41
CA CYS A 40 9.93 -6.68 -25.38
C CYS A 40 8.51 -6.68 -24.79
N HIS A 41 8.14 -5.70 -23.98
CA HIS A 41 6.84 -5.60 -23.31
C HIS A 41 6.09 -4.30 -23.65
N PRO A 42 5.95 -3.89 -24.97
CA PRO A 42 5.43 -2.58 -25.34
C PRO A 42 4.00 -2.31 -24.87
N ALA A 43 3.12 -3.31 -24.90
CA ALA A 43 1.73 -3.17 -24.48
C ALA A 43 1.58 -2.97 -22.97
N ILE A 44 2.36 -3.70 -22.16
CA ILE A 44 2.39 -3.56 -20.71
C ILE A 44 2.99 -2.20 -20.35
N TYR A 45 4.10 -1.84 -20.96
CA TYR A 45 4.77 -0.57 -20.74
C TYR A 45 3.85 0.62 -21.03
N ALA A 46 3.10 0.58 -22.15
CA ALA A 46 2.19 1.65 -22.54
C ALA A 46 1.02 1.84 -21.56
N ARG A 47 0.51 0.75 -20.95
CA ARG A 47 -0.51 0.82 -19.90
C ARG A 47 0.07 1.36 -18.59
N TRP A 48 1.16 0.73 -18.12
CA TRP A 48 1.84 1.11 -16.88
C TRP A 48 2.25 2.60 -16.89
N LYS A 49 2.75 3.11 -18.01
CA LYS A 49 3.20 4.51 -18.14
C LYS A 49 2.11 5.54 -17.84
N LYS A 50 0.83 5.14 -17.91
CA LYS A 50 -0.32 6.00 -17.59
C LYS A 50 -0.73 5.93 -16.12
N THR A 51 -0.24 4.95 -15.35
CA THR A 51 -0.64 4.75 -13.96
C THR A 51 -0.13 5.85 -13.04
N PRO A 52 -0.80 6.10 -11.91
CA PRO A 52 -0.29 6.97 -10.86
C PRO A 52 1.09 6.53 -10.35
N MET A 53 1.38 5.23 -10.30
CA MET A 53 2.67 4.69 -9.86
C MET A 53 3.82 5.10 -10.77
N ALA A 54 3.61 5.14 -12.08
CA ALA A 54 4.61 5.59 -13.05
C ALA A 54 4.77 7.13 -13.07
N ASN A 55 3.90 7.88 -12.38
CA ASN A 55 3.82 9.35 -12.46
C ASN A 55 3.76 10.03 -11.09
N VAL A 56 4.14 9.32 -10.02
CA VAL A 56 4.05 9.86 -8.66
C VAL A 56 5.14 10.89 -8.36
N VAL A 57 6.34 10.75 -8.95
CA VAL A 57 7.45 11.69 -8.83
C VAL A 57 7.75 12.29 -10.20
N ARG A 58 7.77 13.60 -10.31
CA ARG A 58 8.05 14.28 -11.57
C ARG A 58 8.97 15.48 -11.36
N ASP A 59 9.92 15.63 -12.24
CA ASP A 59 10.76 16.81 -12.36
C ASP A 59 10.05 17.83 -13.28
N PRO A 60 9.69 19.03 -12.82
CA PRO A 60 9.01 20.03 -13.64
C PRO A 60 9.83 20.56 -14.82
N LEU A 61 11.13 20.34 -14.84
CA LEU A 61 11.98 20.68 -15.99
C LEU A 61 11.82 19.67 -17.14
N GLN A 62 11.63 18.39 -16.78
CA GLN A 62 11.38 17.32 -17.76
C GLN A 62 9.89 17.20 -18.13
N TYR A 63 9.01 17.51 -17.18
CA TYR A 63 7.55 17.42 -17.31
C TYR A 63 6.92 18.77 -16.96
N PRO A 64 6.79 19.69 -17.94
CA PRO A 64 6.28 21.04 -17.69
C PRO A 64 4.85 21.10 -17.11
N ASP A 65 4.08 20.04 -17.31
CA ASP A 65 2.72 19.82 -16.78
C ASP A 65 2.69 19.12 -15.39
N ALA A 66 3.85 18.86 -14.80
CA ALA A 66 3.94 18.17 -13.51
C ALA A 66 3.26 18.92 -12.37
N ILE A 67 3.25 20.25 -12.41
CA ILE A 67 2.66 21.12 -11.39
C ILE A 67 1.19 21.33 -11.72
N ILE A 68 0.29 20.84 -10.86
CA ILE A 68 -1.16 20.91 -11.08
C ILE A 68 -1.72 22.32 -10.87
N PRO A 69 -1.44 23.03 -9.75
CA PRO A 69 -1.99 24.36 -9.54
C PRO A 69 -1.33 25.42 -10.39
N ASP A 70 -2.10 26.46 -10.69
CA ASP A 70 -1.59 27.67 -11.31
C ASP A 70 -0.82 28.53 -10.29
N LEU A 71 0.51 28.47 -10.35
CA LEU A 71 1.40 29.23 -9.47
C LEU A 71 1.44 30.74 -9.76
N SER A 72 0.84 31.21 -10.86
CA SER A 72 0.72 32.64 -11.15
C SER A 72 -0.32 33.33 -10.25
N LYS A 73 -1.25 32.56 -9.67
CA LYS A 73 -2.28 33.08 -8.77
C LYS A 73 -1.71 33.26 -7.35
N PRO A 74 -1.73 34.47 -6.79
CA PRO A 74 -1.22 34.72 -5.46
C PRO A 74 -1.94 33.88 -4.39
N ASN A 75 -1.15 33.25 -3.50
CA ASN A 75 -1.69 32.55 -2.33
C ASN A 75 -0.75 32.78 -1.13
N PRO A 76 -1.28 33.14 0.03
CA PRO A 76 -0.46 33.47 1.21
C PRO A 76 0.38 32.28 1.73
N LEU A 77 -0.02 31.04 1.44
CA LEU A 77 0.72 29.84 1.84
C LEU A 77 1.91 29.55 0.90
N VAL A 78 1.86 30.00 -0.35
CA VAL A 78 2.88 29.70 -1.36
C VAL A 78 3.97 30.76 -1.30
N LYS A 79 5.14 30.38 -0.79
CA LYS A 79 6.32 31.23 -0.66
C LYS A 79 7.45 30.77 -1.59
N PHE A 80 7.11 30.13 -2.70
CA PHE A 80 8.03 29.60 -3.69
C PHE A 80 7.46 29.80 -5.11
N THR A 81 8.31 29.74 -6.09
CA THR A 81 8.00 29.84 -7.51
C THR A 81 8.21 28.49 -8.21
N LYS A 82 7.80 28.38 -9.46
CA LYS A 82 8.07 27.20 -10.29
C LYS A 82 9.56 26.84 -10.35
N ASN A 83 10.43 27.85 -10.36
CA ASN A 83 11.88 27.66 -10.48
C ASN A 83 12.54 27.11 -9.20
N ASP A 84 11.85 27.22 -8.05
CA ASP A 84 12.33 26.70 -6.79
C ASP A 84 12.02 25.20 -6.62
N ILE A 85 11.13 24.66 -7.47
CA ILE A 85 10.65 23.29 -7.37
C ILE A 85 11.57 22.36 -8.16
N ALA A 86 12.28 21.48 -7.44
CA ALA A 86 13.12 20.46 -8.06
C ALA A 86 12.34 19.17 -8.36
N LEU A 87 11.44 18.77 -7.47
CA LEU A 87 10.58 17.59 -7.65
C LEU A 87 9.16 17.85 -7.16
N VAL A 88 8.22 17.14 -7.77
CA VAL A 88 6.81 17.11 -7.40
C VAL A 88 6.43 15.68 -7.04
N TYR A 89 5.75 15.48 -5.91
CA TYR A 89 5.24 14.17 -5.48
C TYR A 89 3.71 14.17 -5.41
N GLY A 90 3.11 13.18 -6.06
CA GLY A 90 1.68 12.96 -6.06
C GLY A 90 0.92 13.71 -7.15
N SER A 91 -0.26 13.17 -7.50
CA SER A 91 -1.11 13.72 -8.55
C SER A 91 -2.59 13.36 -8.40
N VAL A 92 -2.98 12.55 -7.40
CA VAL A 92 -4.35 12.03 -7.28
C VAL A 92 -5.12 12.74 -6.18
N TRP A 93 -4.64 12.71 -4.94
CA TRP A 93 -5.32 13.32 -3.79
C TRP A 93 -4.65 14.60 -3.34
N LYS A 94 -3.32 14.59 -3.32
CA LYS A 94 -2.49 15.71 -2.91
C LYS A 94 -1.24 15.78 -3.76
N GLN A 95 -0.70 16.99 -3.90
CA GLN A 95 0.57 17.23 -4.54
C GLN A 95 1.47 18.03 -3.62
N ARG A 96 2.71 17.58 -3.50
CA ARG A 96 3.76 18.20 -2.67
C ARG A 96 4.92 18.63 -3.53
N TYR A 97 5.58 19.70 -3.13
CA TYR A 97 6.64 20.37 -3.87
C TYR A 97 7.91 20.33 -3.03
N PHE A 98 9.03 20.10 -3.69
CA PHE A 98 10.30 19.90 -3.01
C PHE A 98 11.40 20.73 -3.63
N LYS A 99 12.20 21.38 -2.77
CA LYS A 99 13.45 22.04 -3.15
C LYS A 99 14.62 21.08 -3.00
N LYS A 100 15.63 21.23 -3.83
CA LYS A 100 16.89 20.49 -3.69
C LYS A 100 17.84 21.23 -2.74
N VAL A 101 18.43 20.53 -1.78
CA VAL A 101 19.46 21.04 -0.89
C VAL A 101 20.57 19.98 -0.77
N GLY A 102 21.74 20.27 -1.36
CA GLY A 102 22.79 19.27 -1.52
C GLY A 102 22.31 18.10 -2.40
N ASN A 103 22.41 16.89 -1.91
CA ASN A 103 21.98 15.68 -2.59
C ASN A 103 20.54 15.26 -2.22
N ASP A 104 19.87 16.00 -1.36
CA ASP A 104 18.55 15.66 -0.84
C ASP A 104 17.47 16.65 -1.27
N TYR A 105 16.22 16.25 -1.08
CA TYR A 105 15.05 17.07 -1.34
C TYR A 105 14.26 17.31 -0.06
N TYR A 106 13.78 18.55 0.11
CA TYR A 106 13.03 18.97 1.28
C TYR A 106 11.69 19.59 0.88
N VAL A 107 10.65 19.27 1.62
CA VAL A 107 9.29 19.70 1.32
C VAL A 107 9.13 21.22 1.53
N PHE A 108 8.37 21.87 0.65
CA PHE A 108 7.86 23.20 0.88
C PHE A 108 6.68 23.20 1.86
N PRO A 109 6.44 24.30 2.60
CA PRO A 109 5.42 24.35 3.65
C PRO A 109 3.97 24.38 3.13
N ALA A 110 3.75 24.39 1.82
CA ALA A 110 2.43 24.33 1.20
C ALA A 110 2.28 23.06 0.33
N GLN A 111 1.08 22.49 0.34
CA GLN A 111 0.69 21.34 -0.49
C GLN A 111 -0.64 21.64 -1.17
N TRP A 112 -0.89 20.98 -2.30
CA TRP A 112 -2.10 21.13 -3.07
C TRP A 112 -3.08 19.99 -2.79
N ASP A 113 -4.29 20.31 -2.40
CA ASP A 113 -5.43 19.40 -2.31
C ASP A 113 -6.05 19.29 -3.71
N VAL A 114 -5.81 18.16 -4.37
CA VAL A 114 -6.20 17.96 -5.77
C VAL A 114 -7.72 17.87 -5.91
N ASN A 115 -8.40 17.25 -4.95
CA ASN A 115 -9.85 17.04 -5.03
C ASN A 115 -10.64 18.32 -4.86
N HIS A 116 -10.15 19.25 -4.03
CA HIS A 116 -10.85 20.50 -3.73
C HIS A 116 -10.21 21.72 -4.40
N ASN A 117 -9.16 21.51 -5.22
CA ASN A 117 -8.46 22.58 -5.94
C ASN A 117 -8.06 23.76 -5.03
N ARG A 118 -7.42 23.43 -3.89
CA ARG A 118 -7.03 24.44 -2.88
C ARG A 118 -5.64 24.18 -2.31
N TRP A 119 -4.98 25.26 -1.89
CA TRP A 119 -3.75 25.18 -1.12
C TRP A 119 -4.05 24.89 0.35
N LEU A 120 -3.26 23.98 0.93
CA LEU A 120 -3.24 23.67 2.36
C LEU A 120 -1.81 23.79 2.89
N PRO A 121 -1.62 24.14 4.17
CA PRO A 121 -0.31 24.05 4.78
C PRO A 121 0.11 22.56 4.82
N TYR A 122 1.40 22.32 4.61
CA TYR A 122 1.95 20.97 4.81
C TYR A 122 1.98 20.59 6.29
N PHE A 123 2.37 21.55 7.14
CA PHE A 123 2.35 21.41 8.57
C PHE A 123 1.24 22.28 9.15
N VAL A 124 0.41 21.70 10.00
CA VAL A 124 -0.64 22.39 10.76
C VAL A 124 -0.33 22.29 12.25
N LYS A 125 -0.81 23.24 13.03
CA LYS A 125 -0.64 23.23 14.49
C LYS A 125 -1.50 22.15 15.13
N SER A 126 -1.07 21.68 16.29
CA SER A 126 -1.87 20.77 17.11
C SER A 126 -3.28 21.32 17.33
N GLY A 127 -4.30 20.49 17.10
CA GLY A 127 -5.71 20.85 17.19
C GLY A 127 -6.35 21.38 15.92
N GLU A 128 -5.57 21.70 14.88
CA GLU A 128 -6.11 22.18 13.60
C GLU A 128 -6.48 21.03 12.64
N ASP A 129 -5.83 19.88 12.78
CA ASP A 129 -6.16 18.67 12.03
C ASP A 129 -5.86 17.43 12.88
N TRP A 130 -6.48 16.29 12.56
CA TRP A 130 -6.41 15.04 13.28
C TRP A 130 -4.98 14.53 13.49
N TRP A 131 -4.11 14.75 12.51
CA TRP A 131 -2.73 14.26 12.52
C TRP A 131 -1.74 15.23 13.20
N ALA A 132 -2.11 16.50 13.35
CA ALA A 132 -1.20 17.54 13.80
C ALA A 132 -0.63 17.30 15.20
N THR A 133 -1.40 16.68 16.08
CA THR A 133 -0.96 16.33 17.46
C THR A 133 -0.01 15.13 17.48
N LEU A 134 -0.07 14.27 16.47
CA LEU A 134 0.57 12.96 16.45
C LEU A 134 1.75 12.91 15.46
N PHE A 135 1.81 13.88 14.56
CA PHE A 135 2.85 13.95 13.53
C PHE A 135 4.13 14.59 14.12
N PRO A 136 5.30 14.00 13.89
CA PRO A 136 6.53 14.56 14.39
C PRO A 136 6.74 16.00 13.90
N PRO A 137 6.95 16.99 14.80
CA PRO A 137 7.05 18.40 14.41
C PRO A 137 8.28 18.70 13.55
N ASP A 138 9.30 17.86 13.60
CA ASP A 138 10.53 17.94 12.81
C ASP A 138 10.45 17.29 11.43
N ASN A 139 9.31 16.69 11.07
CA ASN A 139 9.17 15.93 9.83
C ASN A 139 9.41 16.77 8.57
N MET A 140 9.16 18.09 8.61
CA MET A 140 9.51 19.02 7.53
C MET A 140 11.02 19.20 7.35
N ASN A 141 11.80 18.90 8.37
CA ASN A 141 13.26 19.00 8.35
C ASN A 141 13.92 17.69 7.89
N ARG A 142 13.14 16.63 7.72
CA ARG A 142 13.63 15.35 7.22
C ARG A 142 13.59 15.34 5.69
N PRO A 143 14.65 14.88 5.02
CA PRO A 143 14.70 14.81 3.56
C PRO A 143 13.83 13.68 3.01
N THR A 144 13.52 13.74 1.70
CA THR A 144 12.77 12.70 1.00
C THR A 144 13.48 11.35 1.02
N SER A 145 14.80 11.32 1.05
CA SER A 145 15.62 10.11 1.20
C SER A 145 15.20 9.25 2.39
N GLN A 146 14.82 9.88 3.50
CA GLN A 146 14.36 9.20 4.69
C GLN A 146 12.86 8.86 4.65
N LEU A 147 12.05 9.72 4.01
CA LEU A 147 10.59 9.68 4.09
C LEU A 147 9.91 9.00 2.89
N CYS A 148 10.47 9.14 1.68
CA CYS A 148 9.73 8.95 0.44
C CYS A 148 10.46 8.09 -0.60
N ASP A 149 11.75 8.35 -0.82
CA ASP A 149 12.46 7.95 -2.03
C ASP A 149 12.58 6.43 -2.16
N GLY A 150 12.71 5.70 -1.06
CA GLY A 150 12.76 4.26 -1.08
C GLY A 150 11.50 3.58 -1.62
N CYS A 151 10.32 4.22 -1.50
CA CYS A 151 9.06 3.73 -2.07
C CYS A 151 8.75 4.33 -3.45
N HIS A 152 9.24 5.55 -3.71
CA HIS A 152 8.91 6.34 -4.91
C HIS A 152 10.02 6.33 -5.97
N SER A 153 10.91 5.33 -5.91
CA SER A 153 11.97 5.10 -6.89
C SER A 153 12.30 3.62 -7.03
N VAL A 154 13.11 3.31 -8.02
CA VAL A 154 13.75 2.00 -8.18
C VAL A 154 15.19 2.10 -7.72
N ASN A 155 15.60 1.20 -6.82
CA ASN A 155 16.96 1.04 -6.35
C ASN A 155 17.55 2.33 -5.76
N TYR A 156 16.86 2.93 -4.78
CA TYR A 156 17.42 4.08 -4.06
C TYR A 156 18.61 3.66 -3.21
N ASP A 157 19.75 4.30 -3.44
CA ASP A 157 20.97 4.11 -2.64
C ASP A 157 21.06 5.18 -1.55
N ILE A 158 21.08 4.75 -0.28
CA ILE A 158 21.08 5.65 0.88
C ILE A 158 22.41 6.37 1.12
N HIS A 159 23.51 5.92 0.49
CA HIS A 159 24.83 6.52 0.65
C HIS A 159 25.10 7.54 -0.45
N THR A 160 24.77 7.23 -1.69
CA THR A 160 25.00 8.10 -2.84
C THR A 160 23.83 9.01 -3.18
N HIS A 161 22.64 8.74 -2.62
CA HIS A 161 21.36 9.42 -2.89
C HIS A 161 20.97 9.36 -4.38
N THR A 162 21.30 8.24 -5.03
CA THR A 162 20.98 7.99 -6.44
C THR A 162 19.88 6.97 -6.60
N VAL A 163 19.21 7.01 -7.74
CA VAL A 163 18.16 6.08 -8.15
C VAL A 163 18.46 5.53 -9.54
N THR A 164 18.00 4.33 -9.84
CA THR A 164 17.98 3.86 -11.23
C THR A 164 16.94 4.62 -12.03
N GLU A 165 15.75 4.80 -11.45
CA GLU A 165 14.71 5.68 -11.98
C GLU A 165 13.79 6.18 -10.86
N TRP A 166 13.21 7.37 -11.04
CA TRP A 166 12.13 7.85 -10.21
C TRP A 166 10.82 7.13 -10.57
N ASN A 167 9.91 7.10 -9.62
CA ASN A 167 8.62 6.39 -9.69
C ASN A 167 8.72 4.90 -9.36
N VAL A 168 7.57 4.24 -9.37
CA VAL A 168 7.47 2.79 -9.16
C VAL A 168 7.62 2.12 -10.53
N GLY A 169 8.87 1.90 -10.94
CA GLY A 169 9.22 1.23 -12.19
C GLY A 169 9.05 -0.27 -12.16
N CYS A 170 9.21 -0.90 -13.34
CA CYS A 170 9.05 -2.35 -13.53
C CYS A 170 9.86 -3.15 -12.51
N GLU A 171 11.11 -2.78 -12.32
CA GLU A 171 12.05 -3.50 -11.46
C GLU A 171 11.77 -3.30 -9.95
N ARG A 172 10.86 -2.38 -9.57
CA ARG A 172 10.43 -2.29 -8.18
C ARG A 172 9.61 -3.50 -7.73
N CYS A 173 8.95 -4.16 -8.69
CA CYS A 173 8.14 -5.36 -8.49
C CYS A 173 8.80 -6.62 -9.06
N HIS A 174 9.65 -6.48 -10.08
CA HIS A 174 10.25 -7.60 -10.81
C HIS A 174 11.73 -7.83 -10.47
N GLY A 175 12.35 -6.97 -9.65
CA GLY A 175 13.77 -7.07 -9.33
C GLY A 175 14.68 -6.65 -10.48
N PRO A 176 16.02 -6.74 -10.29
CA PRO A 176 17.00 -6.29 -11.27
C PRO A 176 16.91 -7.06 -12.58
N GLY A 177 16.80 -6.34 -13.70
CA GLY A 177 16.51 -6.91 -15.03
C GLY A 177 17.70 -7.14 -15.92
N SER A 178 18.95 -6.85 -15.50
CA SER A 178 20.10 -6.89 -16.39
C SER A 178 20.33 -8.24 -17.05
N GLU A 179 20.16 -9.35 -16.35
CA GLU A 179 20.31 -10.68 -16.89
C GLU A 179 19.12 -11.09 -17.76
N HIS A 180 17.91 -10.67 -17.37
CA HIS A 180 16.71 -10.91 -18.15
C HIS A 180 16.75 -10.22 -19.52
N VAL A 181 17.22 -8.97 -19.58
CA VAL A 181 17.35 -8.23 -20.85
C VAL A 181 18.38 -8.87 -21.78
N LYS A 182 19.47 -9.42 -21.24
CA LYS A 182 20.50 -10.13 -22.03
C LYS A 182 20.02 -11.45 -22.59
N LEU A 183 19.36 -12.26 -21.75
CA LEU A 183 18.86 -13.58 -22.10
C LEU A 183 17.49 -13.79 -21.41
N PRO A 184 16.40 -13.43 -22.07
CA PRO A 184 15.06 -13.48 -21.48
C PRO A 184 14.66 -14.89 -21.02
N SER A 185 14.39 -15.04 -19.73
CA SER A 185 13.90 -16.27 -19.10
C SER A 185 12.99 -15.92 -17.93
N ARG A 186 12.01 -16.76 -17.66
CA ARG A 186 11.16 -16.62 -16.44
C ARG A 186 11.92 -16.89 -15.13
N ASP A 187 13.13 -17.42 -15.22
CA ASP A 187 13.90 -17.84 -14.05
C ASP A 187 14.98 -16.83 -13.66
N ASN A 188 15.18 -15.76 -14.46
CA ASN A 188 16.12 -14.69 -14.18
C ASN A 188 15.45 -13.31 -14.06
N ILE A 189 14.19 -13.31 -13.67
CA ILE A 189 13.39 -12.14 -13.27
C ILE A 189 12.35 -12.59 -12.25
N VAL A 190 12.01 -11.76 -11.30
CA VAL A 190 10.95 -12.09 -10.35
C VAL A 190 9.58 -11.95 -11.01
N ASP A 191 8.80 -13.02 -10.97
CA ASP A 191 7.39 -13.00 -11.33
C ASP A 191 6.57 -13.10 -10.04
N PRO A 192 5.93 -11.99 -9.60
CA PRO A 192 5.15 -11.98 -8.36
C PRO A 192 4.05 -13.04 -8.30
N ALA A 193 3.50 -13.46 -9.46
CA ALA A 193 2.48 -14.50 -9.52
C ALA A 193 3.01 -15.90 -9.15
N ARG A 194 4.31 -16.13 -9.28
CA ARG A 194 4.99 -17.41 -8.96
C ARG A 194 5.52 -17.46 -7.52
N LEU A 195 5.52 -16.34 -6.82
CA LEU A 195 5.93 -16.28 -5.41
C LEU A 195 4.85 -16.93 -4.53
N ASP A 196 5.25 -17.35 -3.35
CA ASP A 196 4.29 -17.75 -2.32
C ASP A 196 3.42 -16.55 -1.89
N ARG A 197 2.38 -16.82 -1.09
CA ARG A 197 1.41 -15.79 -0.69
C ARG A 197 2.06 -14.61 0.04
N VAL A 198 3.03 -14.86 0.91
CA VAL A 198 3.66 -13.81 1.72
C VAL A 198 4.54 -12.96 0.83
N ALA A 199 5.51 -13.57 0.16
CA ALA A 199 6.44 -12.87 -0.73
C ALA A 199 5.72 -12.14 -1.88
N ALA A 200 4.64 -12.71 -2.43
CA ALA A 200 3.80 -12.06 -3.44
C ALA A 200 3.09 -10.81 -2.91
N SER A 201 2.64 -10.83 -1.65
CA SER A 201 2.02 -9.67 -1.00
C SER A 201 3.07 -8.62 -0.63
N ASP A 202 4.26 -9.04 -0.23
CA ASP A 202 5.37 -8.17 0.17
C ASP A 202 5.84 -7.26 -0.97
N VAL A 203 5.65 -7.69 -2.23
CA VAL A 203 5.86 -6.83 -3.41
C VAL A 203 5.07 -5.51 -3.31
N CYS A 204 3.87 -5.54 -2.78
CA CYS A 204 3.02 -4.35 -2.61
C CYS A 204 3.20 -3.73 -1.22
N ILE A 205 3.25 -4.58 -0.20
CA ILE A 205 3.31 -4.19 1.21
C ILE A 205 4.56 -3.35 1.49
N GLN A 206 5.70 -3.60 0.86
CA GLN A 206 6.92 -2.77 1.03
C GLN A 206 6.68 -1.25 0.91
N CYS A 207 5.61 -0.83 0.23
CA CYS A 207 5.26 0.59 0.04
C CYS A 207 3.89 0.95 0.63
N HIS A 208 2.91 0.02 0.58
CA HIS A 208 1.54 0.25 1.04
C HIS A 208 1.34 -0.13 2.51
N VAL A 209 2.25 0.35 3.38
CA VAL A 209 2.27 0.01 4.81
C VAL A 209 2.85 1.12 5.66
N GLN A 210 2.56 1.06 6.95
CA GLN A 210 3.27 1.79 8.01
C GLN A 210 4.03 0.79 8.87
N GLY A 211 5.22 1.18 9.28
CA GLY A 211 6.13 0.36 10.06
C GLY A 211 7.47 1.05 10.24
N ARG A 212 8.47 0.28 10.58
CA ARG A 212 9.85 0.75 10.76
C ARG A 212 10.86 -0.31 10.35
N PRO A 213 12.06 0.06 9.88
CA PRO A 213 13.16 -0.88 9.69
C PRO A 213 13.48 -1.65 10.99
N LEU A 214 13.86 -2.93 10.87
CA LEU A 214 14.29 -3.72 12.04
C LEU A 214 15.51 -3.10 12.71
N THR A 215 16.47 -2.65 11.91
CA THR A 215 17.57 -1.82 12.37
C THR A 215 17.17 -0.36 12.22
N SER A 216 16.99 0.34 13.34
CA SER A 216 16.62 1.76 13.35
C SER A 216 17.20 2.44 14.60
N PRO A 217 17.99 3.51 14.48
CA PRO A 217 18.37 4.17 13.22
C PRO A 217 19.41 3.39 12.41
N ILE A 218 19.45 3.67 11.09
CA ILE A 218 20.54 3.23 10.19
C ILE A 218 21.49 4.42 10.02
N GLU A 219 22.73 4.27 10.46
CA GLU A 219 23.74 5.35 10.42
C GLU A 219 23.24 6.68 11.02
N GLY A 220 22.49 6.59 12.12
CA GLY A 220 21.92 7.74 12.82
C GLY A 220 20.70 8.37 12.15
N LYS A 221 20.20 7.82 11.02
CA LYS A 221 19.03 8.32 10.28
C LYS A 221 17.84 7.38 10.44
N TYR A 222 16.64 7.95 10.52
CA TYR A 222 15.37 7.20 10.61
C TYR A 222 14.69 7.15 9.25
N TYR A 223 14.40 5.95 8.76
CA TYR A 223 13.79 5.72 7.45
C TYR A 223 12.34 5.23 7.61
N ASP A 224 11.43 5.77 6.78
CA ASP A 224 10.01 5.41 6.77
C ASP A 224 9.70 4.37 5.66
N TRP A 225 10.70 3.60 5.27
CA TRP A 225 10.62 2.55 4.23
C TRP A 225 11.65 1.44 4.50
N PRO A 226 11.45 0.22 3.95
CA PRO A 226 12.29 -0.95 4.24
C PRO A 226 13.63 -0.88 3.49
N VAL A 227 14.61 -0.25 4.12
CA VAL A 227 15.98 -0.12 3.56
C VAL A 227 16.59 -1.50 3.35
N GLY A 228 17.15 -1.73 2.15
CA GLY A 228 17.83 -2.98 1.78
C GLY A 228 16.89 -4.09 1.29
N PHE A 229 15.57 -3.97 1.44
CA PHE A 229 14.63 -4.95 0.93
C PHE A 229 14.62 -4.97 -0.60
N ARG A 230 14.61 -6.19 -1.16
CA ARG A 230 14.42 -6.47 -2.60
C ARG A 230 13.32 -7.51 -2.75
N VAL A 231 12.55 -7.40 -3.83
CA VAL A 231 11.50 -8.39 -4.12
C VAL A 231 12.08 -9.80 -4.23
N GLY A 232 11.36 -10.78 -3.71
CA GLY A 232 11.82 -12.15 -3.59
C GLY A 232 12.53 -12.49 -2.29
N LEU A 233 12.85 -11.48 -1.47
CA LEU A 233 13.28 -11.63 -0.06
C LEU A 233 12.08 -11.58 0.87
N ASP A 234 12.26 -11.97 2.11
CA ASP A 234 11.24 -11.87 3.14
C ASP A 234 11.24 -10.45 3.73
N LEU A 235 10.11 -9.71 3.60
CA LEU A 235 10.02 -8.34 4.08
C LEU A 235 10.17 -8.24 5.61
N GLN A 236 9.75 -9.26 6.34
CA GLN A 236 9.86 -9.28 7.81
C GLN A 236 11.32 -9.26 8.31
N ASP A 237 12.30 -9.60 7.47
CA ASP A 237 13.72 -9.51 7.81
C ASP A 237 14.27 -8.07 7.71
N TYR A 238 13.50 -7.16 7.13
CA TYR A 238 13.87 -5.74 6.92
C TYR A 238 12.94 -4.76 7.61
N TRP A 239 11.68 -5.13 7.80
CA TRP A 239 10.62 -4.21 8.16
C TRP A 239 9.67 -4.78 9.19
N LYS A 240 9.46 -4.06 10.27
CA LYS A 240 8.44 -4.38 11.26
C LYS A 240 7.20 -3.52 11.02
N LEU A 241 6.07 -4.17 10.75
CA LEU A 241 4.78 -3.49 10.61
C LEU A 241 4.37 -2.82 11.92
N GLU A 242 3.75 -1.64 11.85
CA GLU A 242 3.01 -1.10 12.98
C GLU A 242 1.89 -2.07 13.37
N ALA A 243 1.72 -2.27 14.66
CA ALA A 243 0.70 -3.15 15.22
C ALA A 243 -0.37 -2.35 15.96
N PRO A 244 -1.65 -2.71 15.85
CA PRO A 244 -2.72 -2.06 16.60
C PRO A 244 -2.69 -2.44 18.08
N THR A 245 -3.16 -1.52 18.94
CA THR A 245 -3.59 -1.82 20.30
C THR A 245 -5.11 -1.82 20.33
N LEU A 246 -5.71 -2.98 20.53
CA LEU A 246 -7.17 -3.09 20.56
C LEU A 246 -7.77 -2.25 21.69
N GLY A 247 -8.81 -1.51 21.36
CA GLY A 247 -9.48 -0.59 22.28
C GLY A 247 -8.92 0.82 22.30
N GLU A 248 -7.81 1.09 21.60
CA GLU A 248 -7.16 2.40 21.54
C GLU A 248 -7.11 2.95 20.11
N THR A 249 -7.62 4.17 19.91
CA THR A 249 -7.40 4.91 18.67
C THR A 249 -6.10 5.71 18.79
N ASN A 250 -5.22 5.56 17.80
CA ASN A 250 -3.95 6.27 17.71
C ASN A 250 -3.72 6.83 16.30
N PHE A 251 -2.50 7.30 16.01
CA PHE A 251 -2.15 7.84 14.71
C PHE A 251 -2.32 6.84 13.55
N TYR A 252 -2.02 5.57 13.81
CA TYR A 252 -2.04 4.52 12.79
C TYR A 252 -3.37 3.79 12.70
N TYR A 253 -4.03 3.54 13.84
CA TYR A 253 -5.17 2.65 13.91
C TYR A 253 -6.34 3.25 14.67
N PHE A 254 -7.54 2.87 14.26
CA PHE A 254 -8.73 2.94 15.10
C PHE A 254 -8.72 1.83 16.16
N ALA A 255 -9.57 1.96 17.18
CA ALA A 255 -9.64 1.05 18.31
C ALA A 255 -10.00 -0.41 17.94
N ASP A 256 -10.59 -0.65 16.78
CA ASP A 256 -10.89 -1.97 16.23
C ASP A 256 -9.77 -2.58 15.38
N ALA A 257 -8.60 -1.93 15.34
CA ALA A 257 -7.46 -2.26 14.49
C ALA A 257 -7.64 -1.99 12.99
N THR A 258 -8.66 -1.25 12.57
CA THR A 258 -8.76 -0.73 11.20
C THR A 258 -7.81 0.47 11.04
N ALA A 259 -7.18 0.59 9.90
CA ALA A 259 -6.27 1.69 9.62
C ALA A 259 -6.97 3.05 9.72
N HIS A 260 -6.33 3.98 10.47
CA HIS A 260 -6.78 5.36 10.61
C HIS A 260 -6.04 6.28 9.64
N LYS A 261 -4.75 6.01 9.39
CA LYS A 261 -3.87 6.75 8.50
C LYS A 261 -3.81 6.06 7.14
N ASN A 262 -3.70 6.82 6.05
CA ASN A 262 -3.49 6.30 4.71
C ASN A 262 -2.13 5.59 4.56
N ARG A 263 -1.97 4.86 3.47
CA ARG A 263 -0.81 4.02 3.18
C ARG A 263 -0.68 2.87 4.19
N MET A 264 -1.80 2.29 4.58
CA MET A 264 -1.87 1.16 5.51
C MET A 264 -2.67 -0.02 4.94
N GLN A 265 -2.88 -0.05 3.63
CA GLN A 265 -3.62 -1.11 2.96
C GLN A 265 -3.04 -2.49 3.26
N GLY A 266 -1.70 -2.59 3.32
CA GLY A 266 -1.01 -3.83 3.71
C GLY A 266 -1.23 -4.20 5.18
N ASN A 267 -1.17 -3.22 6.11
CA ASN A 267 -1.43 -3.46 7.52
C ASN A 267 -2.87 -4.00 7.75
N ASP A 268 -3.85 -3.43 7.05
CA ASP A 268 -5.23 -3.90 7.09
C ASP A 268 -5.39 -5.27 6.45
N PHE A 269 -4.83 -5.44 5.24
CA PHE A 269 -5.01 -6.65 4.45
C PHE A 269 -4.49 -7.90 5.14
N VAL A 270 -3.30 -7.85 5.75
CA VAL A 270 -2.71 -9.02 6.43
C VAL A 270 -3.53 -9.49 7.63
N GLN A 271 -4.40 -8.64 8.18
CA GLN A 271 -5.35 -9.00 9.24
C GLN A 271 -6.61 -9.68 8.70
N SER A 272 -6.88 -9.57 7.39
CA SER A 272 -8.11 -10.03 6.77
C SER A 272 -8.17 -11.56 6.64
N LEU A 273 -9.39 -12.10 6.65
CA LEU A 273 -9.61 -13.50 6.37
C LEU A 273 -9.26 -13.86 4.91
N MET A 274 -9.44 -12.92 3.98
CA MET A 274 -9.09 -13.12 2.57
C MET A 274 -7.59 -13.37 2.40
N TYR A 275 -6.73 -12.57 3.06
CA TYR A 275 -5.29 -12.83 3.07
C TYR A 275 -4.96 -14.22 3.60
N ARG A 276 -5.58 -14.64 4.72
CA ARG A 276 -5.36 -15.97 5.31
C ARG A 276 -5.82 -17.11 4.39
N ARG A 277 -6.80 -16.86 3.52
CA ARG A 277 -7.32 -17.80 2.51
C ARG A 277 -6.54 -17.77 1.19
N GLY A 278 -5.45 -17.03 1.09
CA GLY A 278 -4.56 -17.03 -0.07
C GLY A 278 -4.87 -15.97 -1.12
N VAL A 279 -5.82 -15.07 -0.88
CA VAL A 279 -6.03 -13.89 -1.74
C VAL A 279 -4.78 -13.01 -1.67
N ARG A 280 -4.41 -12.41 -2.80
CA ARG A 280 -3.23 -11.55 -2.97
C ARG A 280 -3.69 -10.19 -3.48
N CYS A 281 -2.86 -9.16 -3.35
CA CYS A 281 -3.19 -7.82 -3.83
C CYS A 281 -3.59 -7.81 -5.31
N PHE A 282 -2.85 -8.52 -6.14
CA PHE A 282 -3.12 -8.64 -7.57
C PHE A 282 -4.25 -9.65 -7.93
N SER A 283 -4.91 -10.26 -6.94
CA SER A 283 -6.20 -10.93 -7.18
C SER A 283 -7.30 -9.90 -7.48
N CYS A 284 -7.08 -8.64 -7.09
CA CYS A 284 -8.00 -7.53 -7.26
C CYS A 284 -7.44 -6.41 -8.13
N HIS A 285 -6.12 -6.19 -8.12
CA HIS A 285 -5.46 -5.07 -8.81
C HIS A 285 -4.55 -5.56 -9.95
N ASP A 286 -4.55 -4.85 -11.09
CA ASP A 286 -3.53 -4.95 -12.12
C ASP A 286 -2.72 -3.66 -12.19
N VAL A 287 -1.58 -3.66 -11.51
CA VAL A 287 -0.67 -2.50 -11.39
C VAL A 287 -0.02 -2.09 -12.71
N HIS A 288 -0.21 -2.86 -13.78
CA HIS A 288 0.21 -2.47 -15.13
C HIS A 288 -0.76 -1.49 -15.79
N GLY A 289 -1.85 -1.15 -15.13
CA GLY A 289 -2.86 -0.20 -15.58
C GLY A 289 -4.11 -0.83 -16.15
N THR A 290 -5.25 -0.36 -15.68
CA THR A 290 -6.59 -0.69 -16.16
C THR A 290 -7.38 0.59 -16.35
N ASP A 291 -8.57 0.48 -16.97
CA ASP A 291 -9.51 1.59 -17.09
C ASP A 291 -10.44 1.70 -15.86
N ASN A 292 -10.25 0.83 -14.86
CA ASN A 292 -11.05 0.85 -13.64
C ASN A 292 -10.39 1.70 -12.55
N GLU A 293 -11.19 2.24 -11.63
CA GLU A 293 -10.70 2.97 -10.46
C GLU A 293 -9.71 2.12 -9.66
N ALA A 294 -8.67 2.73 -9.12
CA ALA A 294 -7.64 2.11 -8.30
C ALA A 294 -6.93 0.91 -8.97
N GLU A 295 -6.83 0.89 -10.30
CA GLU A 295 -6.20 -0.20 -11.07
C GLU A 295 -6.89 -1.56 -10.81
N LEU A 296 -8.20 -1.58 -10.55
CA LEU A 296 -8.93 -2.83 -10.34
C LEU A 296 -9.06 -3.62 -11.65
N LEU A 297 -8.98 -4.96 -11.56
CA LEU A 297 -9.16 -5.86 -12.70
C LEU A 297 -10.55 -5.73 -13.33
N LYS A 298 -11.57 -5.41 -12.50
CA LYS A 298 -12.99 -5.23 -12.86
C LYS A 298 -13.61 -4.17 -11.94
N PRO A 299 -14.79 -3.64 -12.26
CA PRO A 299 -15.54 -2.84 -11.29
C PRO A 299 -15.71 -3.57 -9.95
N ALA A 300 -15.55 -2.85 -8.83
CA ALA A 300 -15.40 -3.43 -7.50
C ALA A 300 -16.44 -4.48 -7.12
N SER A 301 -17.74 -4.15 -7.24
CA SER A 301 -18.80 -5.11 -6.89
C SER A 301 -18.81 -6.34 -7.79
N ALA A 302 -18.53 -6.19 -9.09
CA ALA A 302 -18.44 -7.33 -10.01
C ALA A 302 -17.32 -8.30 -9.60
N MET A 303 -16.17 -7.75 -9.19
CA MET A 303 -15.04 -8.54 -8.73
C MET A 303 -15.35 -9.26 -7.41
N CYS A 304 -15.99 -8.59 -6.45
CA CYS A 304 -16.39 -9.23 -5.19
C CYS A 304 -17.35 -10.41 -5.42
N LEU A 305 -18.29 -10.25 -6.34
CA LEU A 305 -19.30 -11.26 -6.64
C LEU A 305 -18.76 -12.52 -7.32
N GLU A 306 -17.56 -12.50 -7.92
CA GLU A 306 -16.93 -13.71 -8.45
C GLU A 306 -16.62 -14.75 -7.35
N CYS A 307 -16.32 -14.26 -6.13
CA CYS A 307 -16.07 -15.14 -4.99
C CYS A 307 -17.21 -15.15 -3.97
N HIS A 308 -17.94 -14.05 -3.84
CA HIS A 308 -18.99 -13.87 -2.83
C HIS A 308 -20.41 -13.86 -3.41
N GLY A 309 -20.57 -14.03 -4.72
CA GLY A 309 -21.86 -14.07 -5.37
C GLY A 309 -22.68 -15.33 -5.04
N PRO A 310 -23.98 -15.32 -5.31
CA PRO A 310 -24.83 -16.49 -5.12
C PRO A 310 -24.30 -17.72 -5.87
N GLY A 311 -24.11 -18.82 -5.14
CA GLY A 311 -23.61 -20.08 -5.72
C GLY A 311 -22.12 -20.12 -6.02
N SER A 312 -21.33 -19.11 -5.63
CA SER A 312 -19.88 -19.13 -5.79
C SER A 312 -19.22 -20.22 -4.91
N PRO A 313 -18.32 -21.05 -5.45
CA PRO A 313 -17.59 -22.05 -4.67
C PRO A 313 -16.41 -21.46 -3.90
N ASN A 314 -16.01 -20.22 -4.19
CA ASN A 314 -14.73 -19.64 -3.74
C ASN A 314 -14.83 -18.81 -2.47
N GLY A 315 -16.02 -18.48 -2.01
CA GLY A 315 -16.23 -17.67 -0.82
C GLY A 315 -17.61 -17.88 -0.20
N PRO A 316 -17.87 -17.29 0.98
CA PRO A 316 -19.20 -17.35 1.56
C PRO A 316 -20.18 -16.69 0.60
N PRO A 317 -21.20 -17.41 0.10
CA PRO A 317 -22.13 -16.84 -0.86
C PRO A 317 -22.98 -15.76 -0.17
N THR A 318 -23.19 -14.65 -0.88
CA THR A 318 -24.23 -13.69 -0.51
C THR A 318 -25.57 -14.16 -1.03
N ARG A 319 -26.62 -13.59 -0.49
CA ARG A 319 -27.94 -13.56 -1.15
C ARG A 319 -27.88 -12.65 -2.39
N THR A 320 -29.00 -12.32 -3.00
CA THR A 320 -29.01 -11.25 -4.00
C THR A 320 -28.48 -9.95 -3.38
N ILE A 321 -27.99 -9.04 -4.20
CA ILE A 321 -27.46 -7.75 -3.73
C ILE A 321 -28.53 -7.02 -2.91
N GLU A 322 -29.76 -6.98 -3.41
CA GLU A 322 -30.88 -6.30 -2.75
C GLU A 322 -31.22 -6.92 -1.38
N GLU A 323 -31.32 -8.27 -1.33
CA GLU A 323 -31.58 -8.97 -0.06
C GLU A 323 -30.46 -8.82 0.96
N HIS A 324 -29.21 -8.67 0.50
CA HIS A 324 -28.07 -8.49 1.38
C HIS A 324 -27.93 -7.05 1.88
N THR A 325 -28.05 -6.08 0.97
CA THR A 325 -27.77 -4.67 1.25
C THR A 325 -28.98 -3.88 1.70
N HIS A 326 -30.21 -4.39 1.41
CA HIS A 326 -31.47 -3.66 1.55
C HIS A 326 -31.49 -2.30 0.82
N HIS A 327 -30.67 -2.20 -0.24
CA HIS A 327 -30.62 -1.06 -1.13
C HIS A 327 -30.95 -1.48 -2.56
N ARG A 328 -31.54 -0.55 -3.32
CA ARG A 328 -31.86 -0.81 -4.72
C ARG A 328 -30.60 -1.13 -5.51
N PRO A 329 -30.59 -2.22 -6.30
CA PRO A 329 -29.44 -2.57 -7.14
C PRO A 329 -29.00 -1.39 -8.02
N GLY A 330 -27.67 -1.17 -8.11
CA GLY A 330 -27.08 -0.05 -8.84
C GLY A 330 -27.11 1.30 -8.11
N SER A 331 -27.67 1.37 -6.89
CA SER A 331 -27.50 2.55 -6.03
C SER A 331 -26.17 2.52 -5.27
N PRO A 332 -25.62 3.67 -4.80
CA PRO A 332 -24.38 3.69 -4.02
C PRO A 332 -24.40 2.77 -2.80
N GLY A 333 -25.55 2.59 -2.15
CA GLY A 333 -25.68 1.70 -0.98
C GLY A 333 -25.68 0.21 -1.33
N SER A 334 -25.80 -0.15 -2.60
CA SER A 334 -25.70 -1.54 -3.08
C SER A 334 -24.26 -1.93 -3.46
N ASP A 335 -23.31 -0.99 -3.40
CA ASP A 335 -21.92 -1.28 -3.70
C ASP A 335 -21.23 -1.97 -2.52
N CYS A 336 -20.56 -3.09 -2.78
CA CYS A 336 -19.90 -3.92 -1.76
C CYS A 336 -18.86 -3.12 -0.97
N VAL A 337 -18.08 -2.30 -1.67
CA VAL A 337 -16.99 -1.51 -1.04
C VAL A 337 -17.53 -0.39 -0.14
N ALA A 338 -18.75 0.09 -0.38
CA ALA A 338 -19.34 1.13 0.47
C ALA A 338 -19.49 0.67 1.92
N CYS A 339 -19.76 -0.63 2.13
CA CYS A 339 -19.94 -1.21 3.46
C CYS A 339 -18.73 -1.97 3.99
N HIS A 340 -18.04 -2.74 3.13
CA HIS A 340 -16.95 -3.63 3.53
C HIS A 340 -15.55 -3.03 3.38
N MET A 341 -15.44 -1.91 2.68
CA MET A 341 -14.21 -1.13 2.52
C MET A 341 -14.51 0.37 2.65
N PRO A 342 -15.09 0.81 3.79
CA PRO A 342 -15.49 2.22 3.92
C PRO A 342 -14.28 3.15 3.75
N LYS A 343 -14.51 4.34 3.19
CA LYS A 343 -13.49 5.38 3.04
C LYS A 343 -13.27 6.09 4.38
N ILE A 344 -12.42 5.52 5.22
CA ILE A 344 -12.13 6.02 6.57
C ILE A 344 -10.63 6.23 6.86
N GLU A 345 -9.75 5.71 6.02
CA GLU A 345 -8.32 5.99 6.13
C GLU A 345 -8.04 7.43 5.67
N ARG A 346 -7.55 8.26 6.56
CA ARG A 346 -7.35 9.69 6.31
C ARG A 346 -6.08 9.97 5.52
N THR A 347 -6.16 10.80 4.47
CA THR A 347 -5.01 11.17 3.66
C THR A 347 -4.70 12.67 3.68
N ILE A 348 -5.64 13.54 3.36
CA ILE A 348 -5.47 15.00 3.42
C ILE A 348 -6.81 15.65 3.71
N ALA A 349 -6.85 16.52 4.70
CA ALA A 349 -8.08 17.17 5.14
C ALA A 349 -9.23 16.16 5.33
N ASP A 350 -10.30 16.33 4.60
CA ASP A 350 -11.50 15.49 4.58
C ASP A 350 -11.47 14.38 3.51
N THR A 351 -10.37 14.25 2.76
CA THR A 351 -10.21 13.17 1.79
C THR A 351 -9.76 11.89 2.48
N ASN A 352 -10.55 10.84 2.30
CA ASN A 352 -10.30 9.51 2.84
C ASN A 352 -10.16 8.47 1.73
N VAL A 353 -9.46 7.37 2.03
CA VAL A 353 -9.32 6.21 1.14
C VAL A 353 -9.92 4.96 1.78
N HIS A 354 -10.09 3.91 0.98
CA HIS A 354 -10.72 2.67 1.40
C HIS A 354 -9.88 1.88 2.38
N ALA A 355 -10.49 1.44 3.50
CA ALA A 355 -9.95 0.45 4.41
C ALA A 355 -9.88 -0.94 3.75
N HIS A 356 -8.86 -1.74 4.08
CA HIS A 356 -8.62 -3.05 3.48
C HIS A 356 -8.76 -4.23 4.47
N THR A 357 -9.42 -3.99 5.61
CA THR A 357 -9.77 -5.08 6.55
C THR A 357 -10.93 -5.93 6.05
N PHE A 358 -11.74 -5.42 5.12
CA PHE A 358 -12.98 -6.02 4.61
C PHE A 358 -14.03 -6.29 5.70
N ARG A 359 -13.88 -5.65 6.84
CA ARG A 359 -14.82 -5.76 7.96
C ARG A 359 -15.98 -4.79 7.80
N PHE A 360 -17.14 -5.21 8.24
CA PHE A 360 -18.25 -4.30 8.45
C PHE A 360 -18.10 -3.64 9.83
N ILE A 361 -17.90 -2.33 9.84
CA ILE A 361 -17.82 -1.55 11.09
C ILE A 361 -19.23 -1.32 11.58
N THR A 362 -19.56 -1.87 12.76
CA THR A 362 -20.92 -1.77 13.32
C THR A 362 -21.21 -0.39 13.89
N PRO A 363 -22.48 0.04 13.92
CA PRO A 363 -22.84 1.27 14.61
C PRO A 363 -22.44 1.30 16.09
N ALA A 364 -22.42 0.15 16.77
CA ALA A 364 -21.95 0.03 18.15
C ALA A 364 -20.46 0.39 18.29
N MET A 365 -19.63 0.07 17.30
CA MET A 365 -18.23 0.51 17.29
C MET A 365 -18.11 2.02 17.16
N THR A 366 -19.01 2.66 16.42
CA THR A 366 -19.07 4.12 16.35
C THR A 366 -19.43 4.74 17.71
N GLU A 367 -20.45 4.21 18.39
CA GLU A 367 -20.87 4.71 19.70
C GLU A 367 -19.77 4.52 20.75
N LYS A 368 -19.12 3.39 20.74
CA LYS A 368 -18.11 3.05 21.76
C LYS A 368 -16.77 3.72 21.54
N TYR A 369 -16.31 3.82 20.30
CA TYR A 369 -14.94 4.21 19.96
C TYR A 369 -14.83 5.38 18.99
N GLY A 370 -15.94 5.93 18.50
CA GLY A 370 -15.94 7.02 17.52
C GLY A 370 -15.45 6.63 16.12
N ILE A 371 -15.42 5.35 15.78
CA ILE A 371 -15.00 4.87 14.47
C ILE A 371 -16.10 5.15 13.45
N PRO A 372 -15.83 5.79 12.30
CA PRO A 372 -16.86 6.01 11.28
C PRO A 372 -17.44 4.67 10.78
N ASN A 373 -18.76 4.48 10.84
CA ASN A 373 -19.40 3.33 10.23
C ASN A 373 -19.89 3.63 8.81
N PRO A 374 -20.05 2.62 7.96
CA PRO A 374 -20.43 2.81 6.56
C PRO A 374 -21.81 3.46 6.34
N CYS A 375 -22.76 3.31 7.28
CA CYS A 375 -24.07 3.95 7.15
C CYS A 375 -23.95 5.48 7.12
N HIS A 376 -23.14 6.05 7.98
CA HIS A 376 -22.96 7.51 8.09
C HIS A 376 -22.25 8.14 6.90
N THR A 377 -21.58 7.36 6.04
CA THR A 377 -20.98 7.88 4.80
C THR A 377 -22.05 8.48 3.87
N CYS A 378 -23.23 7.89 3.85
CA CYS A 378 -24.36 8.34 3.01
C CYS A 378 -25.52 8.93 3.84
N HIS A 379 -25.74 8.43 5.06
CA HIS A 379 -26.81 8.85 5.99
C HIS A 379 -26.22 9.70 7.12
N ALA A 380 -25.51 10.77 6.76
CA ALA A 380 -24.78 11.62 7.70
C ALA A 380 -25.70 12.37 8.70
N ASP A 381 -26.99 12.52 8.35
CA ASP A 381 -28.03 13.14 9.19
C ASP A 381 -28.62 12.16 10.24
N LYS A 382 -28.28 10.87 10.16
CA LYS A 382 -28.81 9.84 11.05
C LYS A 382 -27.86 9.55 12.20
N SER A 383 -28.43 9.06 13.32
CA SER A 383 -27.65 8.62 14.49
C SER A 383 -27.18 7.17 14.36
N SER A 384 -26.19 6.76 15.15
CA SER A 384 -25.78 5.35 15.26
C SER A 384 -26.92 4.47 15.77
N ALA A 385 -27.75 4.98 16.66
CA ALA A 385 -28.95 4.30 17.14
C ALA A 385 -29.93 3.98 15.99
N TRP A 386 -30.17 4.94 15.09
CA TRP A 386 -30.97 4.72 13.87
C TRP A 386 -30.35 3.59 13.02
N ALA A 387 -29.05 3.59 12.82
CA ALA A 387 -28.36 2.56 12.04
C ALA A 387 -28.49 1.17 12.70
N THR A 388 -28.32 1.09 14.02
CA THR A 388 -28.52 -0.13 14.80
C THR A 388 -29.95 -0.67 14.67
N ASP A 389 -30.95 0.19 14.83
CA ASP A 389 -32.37 -0.19 14.72
C ASP A 389 -32.74 -0.59 13.29
N THR A 390 -32.10 0.02 12.30
CA THR A 390 -32.27 -0.36 10.90
C THR A 390 -31.70 -1.75 10.65
N LEU A 391 -30.48 -2.03 11.11
CA LEU A 391 -29.86 -3.36 10.97
C LEU A 391 -30.67 -4.45 11.70
N ARG A 392 -31.25 -4.15 12.85
CA ARG A 392 -32.13 -5.11 13.57
C ARG A 392 -33.38 -5.50 12.78
N ARG A 393 -33.87 -4.61 11.94
CA ARG A 393 -35.03 -4.89 11.07
C ARG A 393 -34.67 -5.66 9.81
N TRP A 394 -33.38 -5.72 9.44
CA TRP A 394 -32.93 -6.43 8.25
C TRP A 394 -32.95 -7.95 8.50
N SER A 395 -33.69 -8.67 7.66
CA SER A 395 -33.72 -10.13 7.74
C SER A 395 -32.33 -10.71 7.42
N GLY A 396 -31.88 -11.67 8.22
CA GLY A 396 -30.64 -12.41 8.00
C GLY A 396 -29.37 -11.67 8.39
N VAL A 397 -29.45 -10.54 9.08
CA VAL A 397 -28.30 -9.91 9.73
C VAL A 397 -27.92 -10.76 10.97
N SER A 398 -26.65 -11.10 11.10
CA SER A 398 -26.14 -11.78 12.29
C SER A 398 -26.31 -10.90 13.54
N PRO A 399 -26.80 -11.44 14.67
CA PRO A 399 -27.03 -10.65 15.87
C PRO A 399 -25.80 -9.87 16.35
N TRP A 400 -24.61 -10.46 16.26
CA TRP A 400 -23.34 -9.81 16.62
C TRP A 400 -22.97 -8.57 15.79
N ARG A 401 -23.69 -8.27 14.71
CA ARG A 401 -23.47 -7.05 13.90
C ARG A 401 -24.22 -5.84 14.43
N VAL A 402 -25.08 -6.04 15.41
CA VAL A 402 -25.85 -4.97 16.07
C VAL A 402 -25.45 -4.77 17.54
N GLU A 403 -24.48 -5.55 17.99
CA GLU A 403 -23.91 -5.46 19.36
C GLU A 403 -22.55 -4.67 19.33
#